data_e373aeeb316c87e095e7b9c3e6517061
#
_entry.id   e373aeeb316c87e095e7b9c3e6517061
#
_cell.length_a   1.000
_cell.length_b   1.000
_cell.length_c   1.000
_cell.angle_alpha   90.00
_cell.angle_beta   90.00
_cell.angle_gamma   90.00
#
_symmetry.space_group_name_H-M   'P 1'
#
loop_
_entity.id
_entity.type
_entity.pdbx_description
1 polymer ?
#
loop_
_entity_poly.entity_id
_entity_poly.type
_entity_poly.pdbx_seq_one_letter_code
_entity_poly.pdbx_strand_id
1 'polypeptide(L)'
;MSRTTAEKASHDDVREHAQRGTRQFLIARACVVASSFVASAILTRALGPSNFGVYGVVISQLMWLEMLMNAGIPSATAQLMADSRHDQAAVESSARALLVGWSLALLATCWIAAPWVADLMRIPNGTVLLRIALLDLPFMAIFVSYDGALNGRRLFGILAAVQVAYGAIKLAGILLLVVLGISVEGALAAYVVSTGVLAAVLAVRYRPFGSRPRAPIVREILAITAPMALYLVSIQVLLSLDLWSLKALWTGPGEVLGHYVASMNLSKMLLVISGAQSGVVFASVAWALAEGNAARARHHIQDATRFGLILATAAWVLLVLNGSEVLSLLYSRPYADGDRFLPLQLAALAILVLLDILEAALMAAGHRWSIAGILLATVPFAWLGNVVLIPLLGPIGAAASLLLGVVIATVTVGIIAYRRFGALVRASTLGRVLVAAVVVGLASTLYPVHGPLVLVKLGVLGVLYFFVLFGLGEVTKDDFRILRGRPVSASA
;
A
#
# COMPACT_ATOMS: atom_id res chain seq x y z
N MET A 1 26.01 -7.77 42.62
CA MET A 1 24.59 -7.37 42.40
C MET A 1 24.42 -6.09 41.58
N SER A 2 25.43 -5.29 41.28
CA SER A 2 25.26 -3.98 40.59
C SER A 2 25.32 -4.01 39.05
N ARG A 3 25.95 -5.00 38.41
CA ARG A 3 26.04 -5.08 36.91
C ARG A 3 24.72 -5.54 36.26
N THR A 4 23.98 -6.46 36.85
CA THR A 4 22.74 -6.97 36.34
C THR A 4 21.58 -5.96 36.40
N THR A 5 21.58 -5.04 37.35
CA THR A 5 20.56 -3.95 37.42
C THR A 5 20.82 -2.85 36.41
N ALA A 6 22.08 -2.50 36.14
CA ALA A 6 22.43 -1.51 35.11
C ALA A 6 22.18 -2.04 33.69
N GLU A 7 22.43 -3.32 33.41
CA GLU A 7 22.09 -3.95 32.12
C GLU A 7 20.56 -4.07 31.91
N LYS A 8 19.79 -4.41 32.96
CA LYS A 8 18.32 -4.39 32.88
C LYS A 8 17.77 -2.99 32.63
N ALA A 9 18.24 -1.98 33.33
CA ALA A 9 17.83 -0.59 33.12
C ALA A 9 18.13 -0.09 31.71
N SER A 10 19.32 -0.44 31.16
CA SER A 10 19.68 -0.15 29.78
C SER A 10 18.79 -0.88 28.75
N HIS A 11 18.42 -2.12 29.02
CA HIS A 11 17.51 -2.90 28.14
C HIS A 11 16.07 -2.37 28.18
N ASP A 12 15.59 -1.93 29.34
CA ASP A 12 14.24 -1.38 29.48
C ASP A 12 14.13 0.02 28.85
N ASP A 13 15.15 0.84 28.97
CA ASP A 13 15.24 2.16 28.29
C ASP A 13 15.26 2.00 26.76
N VAL A 14 16.04 1.06 26.24
CA VAL A 14 16.09 0.78 24.79
C VAL A 14 14.73 0.26 24.28
N ARG A 15 14.06 -0.58 25.05
CA ARG A 15 12.70 -1.08 24.72
C ARG A 15 11.66 0.05 24.73
N GLU A 16 11.70 0.90 25.72
CA GLU A 16 10.75 2.03 25.84
C GLU A 16 10.94 3.05 24.71
N HIS A 17 12.19 3.38 24.35
CA HIS A 17 12.50 4.23 23.19
C HIS A 17 12.06 3.60 21.87
N ALA A 18 12.26 2.30 21.68
CA ALA A 18 11.81 1.59 20.50
C ALA A 18 10.27 1.55 20.39
N GLN A 19 9.57 1.32 21.51
CA GLN A 19 8.10 1.32 21.54
C GLN A 19 7.52 2.71 21.28
N ARG A 20 8.09 3.77 21.85
CA ARG A 20 7.68 5.16 21.56
C ARG A 20 7.90 5.51 20.09
N GLY A 21 9.05 5.15 19.53
CA GLY A 21 9.37 5.40 18.12
C GLY A 21 8.40 4.66 17.18
N THR A 22 8.11 3.40 17.45
CA THR A 22 7.14 2.61 16.67
C THR A 22 5.74 3.23 16.73
N ARG A 23 5.27 3.64 17.91
CA ARG A 23 3.97 4.31 18.07
C ARG A 23 3.91 5.63 17.30
N GLN A 24 4.95 6.46 17.37
CA GLN A 24 5.02 7.71 16.62
C GLN A 24 4.99 7.48 15.11
N PHE A 25 5.71 6.47 14.64
CA PHE A 25 5.73 6.09 13.23
C PHE A 25 4.35 5.59 12.72
N LEU A 26 3.65 4.78 13.52
CA LEU A 26 2.30 4.31 13.18
C LEU A 26 1.29 5.47 13.12
N ILE A 27 1.36 6.40 14.08
CA ILE A 27 0.51 7.61 14.08
C ILE A 27 0.81 8.47 12.85
N ALA A 28 2.09 8.69 12.54
CA ALA A 28 2.50 9.45 11.36
C ALA A 28 1.96 8.82 10.07
N ARG A 29 2.06 7.50 9.95
CA ARG A 29 1.52 6.76 8.79
C ARG A 29 0.00 6.90 8.68
N ALA A 30 -0.72 6.83 9.79
CA ALA A 30 -2.16 7.08 9.81
C ALA A 30 -2.51 8.53 9.38
N CYS A 31 -1.74 9.53 9.82
CA CYS A 31 -1.90 10.92 9.39
C CYS A 31 -1.66 11.10 7.88
N VAL A 32 -0.64 10.44 7.32
CA VAL A 32 -0.36 10.48 5.87
C VAL A 32 -1.51 9.85 5.06
N VAL A 33 -2.03 8.72 5.51
CA VAL A 33 -3.18 8.06 4.87
C VAL A 33 -4.40 8.98 4.93
N ALA A 34 -4.72 9.55 6.10
CA ALA A 34 -5.84 10.47 6.27
C ALA A 34 -5.69 11.72 5.39
N SER A 35 -4.51 12.34 5.35
CA SER A 35 -4.23 13.50 4.50
C SER A 35 -4.39 13.19 3.01
N SER A 36 -4.01 11.99 2.59
CA SER A 36 -4.17 11.53 1.20
C SER A 36 -5.65 11.36 0.81
N PHE A 37 -6.49 10.88 1.74
CA PHE A 37 -7.94 10.81 1.53
C PHE A 37 -8.57 12.20 1.45
N VAL A 38 -8.21 13.12 2.34
CA VAL A 38 -8.69 14.50 2.31
C VAL A 38 -8.26 15.17 1.00
N ALA A 39 -7.01 15.00 0.59
CA ALA A 39 -6.50 15.52 -0.68
C ALA A 39 -7.29 14.96 -1.88
N SER A 40 -7.57 13.65 -1.89
CA SER A 40 -8.38 13.02 -2.94
C SER A 40 -9.81 13.55 -2.96
N ALA A 41 -10.43 13.75 -1.80
CA ALA A 41 -11.77 14.34 -1.68
C ALA A 41 -11.85 15.79 -2.17
N ILE A 42 -10.80 16.57 -1.99
CA ILE A 42 -10.71 17.95 -2.51
C ILE A 42 -10.52 17.92 -4.02
N LEU A 43 -9.59 17.11 -4.51
CA LEU A 43 -9.30 17.01 -5.94
C LEU A 43 -10.50 16.51 -6.76
N THR A 44 -11.25 15.55 -6.25
CA THR A 44 -12.46 15.06 -6.93
C THR A 44 -13.50 16.14 -7.11
N ARG A 45 -13.70 17.00 -6.08
CA ARG A 45 -14.64 18.11 -6.16
C ARG A 45 -14.16 19.23 -7.08
N ALA A 46 -12.85 19.47 -7.11
CA ALA A 46 -12.25 20.54 -7.90
C ALA A 46 -12.13 20.20 -9.39
N LEU A 47 -11.70 18.98 -9.70
CA LEU A 47 -11.41 18.56 -11.07
C LEU A 47 -12.64 17.97 -11.80
N GLY A 48 -13.62 17.47 -11.07
CA GLY A 48 -14.72 16.69 -11.64
C GLY A 48 -14.28 15.31 -12.15
N PRO A 49 -15.23 14.42 -12.51
CA PRO A 49 -14.91 13.02 -12.81
C PRO A 49 -13.94 12.84 -13.99
N SER A 50 -14.13 13.55 -15.09
CA SER A 50 -13.30 13.38 -16.29
C SER A 50 -11.83 13.73 -16.04
N ASN A 51 -11.56 14.91 -15.47
CA ASN A 51 -10.20 15.36 -15.19
C ASN A 51 -9.56 14.56 -14.04
N PHE A 52 -10.35 14.16 -13.03
CA PHE A 52 -9.87 13.30 -11.96
C PHE A 52 -9.46 11.92 -12.47
N GLY A 53 -10.16 11.38 -13.47
CA GLY A 53 -9.77 10.15 -14.16
C GLY A 53 -8.41 10.28 -14.84
N VAL A 54 -8.18 11.36 -15.57
CA VAL A 54 -6.88 11.66 -16.21
C VAL A 54 -5.77 11.82 -15.17
N TYR A 55 -6.02 12.60 -14.11
CA TYR A 55 -5.11 12.76 -12.98
C TYR A 55 -4.74 11.41 -12.37
N GLY A 56 -5.73 10.54 -12.12
CA GLY A 56 -5.52 9.21 -11.56
C GLY A 56 -4.62 8.32 -12.41
N VAL A 57 -4.79 8.34 -13.73
CA VAL A 57 -3.91 7.60 -14.67
C VAL A 57 -2.48 8.11 -14.59
N VAL A 58 -2.26 9.43 -14.67
CA VAL A 58 -0.91 10.02 -14.63
C VAL A 58 -0.22 9.74 -13.30
N ILE A 59 -0.92 9.95 -12.18
CA ILE A 59 -0.38 9.65 -10.84
C ILE A 59 -0.07 8.17 -10.66
N SER A 60 -0.91 7.27 -11.17
CA SER A 60 -0.64 5.83 -11.05
C SER A 60 0.64 5.40 -11.78
N GLN A 61 0.94 6.05 -12.91
CA GLN A 61 2.21 5.83 -13.64
C GLN A 61 3.40 6.42 -12.88
N LEU A 62 3.26 7.61 -12.31
CA LEU A 62 4.30 8.19 -11.46
C LEU A 62 4.59 7.29 -10.25
N MET A 63 3.56 6.83 -9.54
CA MET A 63 3.72 5.94 -8.37
C MET A 63 4.43 4.62 -8.73
N TRP A 64 4.17 4.07 -9.92
CA TRP A 64 4.90 2.90 -10.40
C TRP A 64 6.39 3.21 -10.64
N LEU A 65 6.71 4.34 -11.24
CA LEU A 65 8.09 4.78 -11.46
C LEU A 65 8.82 5.09 -10.14
N GLU A 66 8.13 5.72 -9.19
CA GLU A 66 8.66 5.92 -7.83
C GLU A 66 8.95 4.59 -7.14
N MET A 67 8.06 3.60 -7.29
CA MET A 67 8.27 2.27 -6.75
C MET A 67 9.47 1.57 -7.40
N LEU A 68 9.59 1.66 -8.73
CA LEU A 68 10.75 1.14 -9.48
C LEU A 68 12.07 1.81 -9.05
N MET A 69 12.04 3.11 -8.80
CA MET A 69 13.19 3.88 -8.33
C MET A 69 13.57 3.50 -6.91
N ASN A 70 12.60 3.41 -6.02
CA ASN A 70 12.80 3.18 -4.59
C ASN A 70 13.15 1.71 -4.27
N ALA A 71 12.40 0.79 -4.81
CA ALA A 71 12.61 -0.67 -4.88
C ALA A 71 13.32 -1.33 -3.67
N GLY A 72 13.08 -0.81 -2.45
CA GLY A 72 13.69 -1.35 -1.23
C GLY A 72 15.09 -0.81 -0.89
N ILE A 73 15.62 0.16 -1.67
CA ILE A 73 16.92 0.80 -1.39
C ILE A 73 16.99 1.41 0.02
N PRO A 74 15.96 2.12 0.56
CA PRO A 74 16.00 2.62 1.92
C PRO A 74 16.14 1.53 2.98
N SER A 75 15.48 0.39 2.79
CA SER A 75 15.57 -0.75 3.71
C SER A 75 16.97 -1.38 3.69
N ALA A 76 17.57 -1.54 2.50
CA ALA A 76 18.94 -2.02 2.36
C ALA A 76 19.93 -1.02 2.97
N THR A 77 19.72 0.30 2.76
CA THR A 77 20.53 1.36 3.36
C THR A 77 20.47 1.28 4.88
N ALA A 78 19.28 1.17 5.47
CA ALA A 78 19.11 1.04 6.91
C ALA A 78 19.79 -0.22 7.46
N GLN A 79 19.69 -1.35 6.74
CA GLN A 79 20.36 -2.60 7.12
C GLN A 79 21.89 -2.48 7.11
N LEU A 80 22.49 -1.92 6.05
CA LEU A 80 23.94 -1.74 5.94
C LEU A 80 24.47 -0.69 6.93
N MET A 81 23.70 0.35 7.25
CA MET A 81 24.06 1.33 8.28
C MET A 81 24.02 0.73 9.69
N ALA A 82 23.23 -0.30 9.94
CA ALA A 82 23.19 -1.01 11.21
C ALA A 82 24.36 -2.00 11.38
N ASP A 83 25.03 -2.38 10.28
CA ASP A 83 26.20 -3.25 10.29
C ASP A 83 27.45 -2.45 10.59
N SER A 84 28.12 -2.79 11.70
CA SER A 84 29.35 -2.12 12.17
C SER A 84 30.54 -2.24 11.21
N ARG A 85 30.48 -3.11 10.21
CA ARG A 85 31.52 -3.29 9.19
C ARG A 85 31.56 -2.14 8.17
N HIS A 86 30.48 -1.36 8.06
CA HIS A 86 30.33 -0.31 7.07
C HIS A 86 30.44 1.09 7.70
N ASP A 87 31.12 1.98 7.00
CA ASP A 87 31.09 3.41 7.31
C ASP A 87 29.72 3.99 6.90
N GLN A 88 28.95 4.44 7.89
CA GLN A 88 27.59 4.98 7.68
C GLN A 88 27.57 6.13 6.66
N ALA A 89 28.60 6.99 6.64
CA ALA A 89 28.68 8.09 5.69
C ALA A 89 28.89 7.59 4.25
N ALA A 90 29.67 6.52 4.06
CA ALA A 90 29.86 5.90 2.77
C ALA A 90 28.62 5.16 2.28
N VAL A 91 27.87 4.52 3.18
CA VAL A 91 26.59 3.86 2.84
C VAL A 91 25.56 4.91 2.39
N GLU A 92 25.39 5.98 3.17
CA GLU A 92 24.44 7.06 2.84
C GLU A 92 24.76 7.72 1.50
N SER A 93 26.03 8.08 1.27
CA SER A 93 26.44 8.72 0.02
C SER A 93 26.28 7.79 -1.19
N SER A 94 26.55 6.49 -1.03
CA SER A 94 26.40 5.48 -2.08
C SER A 94 24.92 5.25 -2.43
N ALA A 95 24.04 5.14 -1.42
CA ALA A 95 22.62 5.00 -1.60
C ALA A 95 21.99 6.23 -2.30
N ARG A 96 22.41 7.45 -1.86
CA ARG A 96 21.96 8.70 -2.48
C ARG A 96 22.40 8.81 -3.94
N ALA A 97 23.67 8.53 -4.21
CA ALA A 97 24.19 8.57 -5.59
C ALA A 97 23.45 7.55 -6.48
N LEU A 98 23.16 6.37 -5.98
CA LEU A 98 22.36 5.36 -6.70
C LEU A 98 20.95 5.85 -6.98
N LEU A 99 20.22 6.35 -5.96
CA LEU A 99 18.84 6.82 -6.10
C LEU A 99 18.75 8.01 -7.06
N VAL A 100 19.61 9.02 -6.89
CA VAL A 100 19.62 10.21 -7.76
C VAL A 100 20.02 9.82 -9.18
N GLY A 101 21.08 9.05 -9.36
CA GLY A 101 21.52 8.59 -10.69
C GLY A 101 20.43 7.79 -11.41
N TRP A 102 19.78 6.87 -10.70
CA TRP A 102 18.69 6.06 -11.23
C TRP A 102 17.44 6.91 -11.56
N SER A 103 17.07 7.86 -10.68
CA SER A 103 15.93 8.76 -10.92
C SER A 103 16.16 9.67 -12.15
N LEU A 104 17.38 10.16 -12.36
CA LEU A 104 17.71 10.96 -13.54
C LEU A 104 17.68 10.12 -14.82
N ALA A 105 18.14 8.86 -14.76
CA ALA A 105 18.04 7.93 -15.88
C ALA A 105 16.58 7.62 -16.24
N LEU A 106 15.74 7.34 -15.23
CA LEU A 106 14.30 7.14 -15.42
C LEU A 106 13.62 8.41 -15.97
N LEU A 107 13.94 9.58 -15.38
CA LEU A 107 13.43 10.86 -15.87
C LEU A 107 13.76 11.05 -17.35
N ALA A 108 15.02 10.90 -17.75
CA ALA A 108 15.46 11.09 -19.14
C ALA A 108 14.77 10.12 -20.10
N THR A 109 14.73 8.83 -19.73
CA THR A 109 14.09 7.78 -20.55
C THR A 109 12.58 8.03 -20.70
N CYS A 110 11.89 8.28 -19.57
CA CYS A 110 10.45 8.50 -19.60
C CYS A 110 10.07 9.87 -20.20
N TRP A 111 10.93 10.88 -20.09
CA TRP A 111 10.71 12.17 -20.74
C TRP A 111 10.67 12.07 -22.26
N ILE A 112 11.57 11.24 -22.83
CA ILE A 112 11.61 10.94 -24.25
C ILE A 112 10.40 10.08 -24.64
N ALA A 113 10.02 9.10 -23.80
CA ALA A 113 8.90 8.21 -24.06
C ALA A 113 7.52 8.87 -23.84
N ALA A 114 7.44 10.00 -23.12
CA ALA A 114 6.18 10.64 -22.73
C ALA A 114 5.20 10.89 -23.90
N PRO A 115 5.60 11.35 -25.10
CA PRO A 115 4.69 11.53 -26.22
C PRO A 115 4.02 10.20 -26.63
N TRP A 116 4.81 9.14 -26.79
CA TRP A 116 4.30 7.81 -27.20
C TRP A 116 3.36 7.21 -26.15
N VAL A 117 3.67 7.38 -24.87
CA VAL A 117 2.80 6.93 -23.78
C VAL A 117 1.50 7.73 -23.76
N ALA A 118 1.56 9.04 -23.96
CA ALA A 118 0.40 9.93 -24.03
C ALA A 118 -0.54 9.53 -25.18
N ASP A 119 0.02 9.27 -26.35
CA ASP A 119 -0.71 8.85 -27.55
C ASP A 119 -1.34 7.46 -27.37
N LEU A 120 -0.56 6.50 -26.85
CA LEU A 120 -1.05 5.15 -26.54
C LEU A 120 -2.24 5.16 -25.58
N MET A 121 -2.17 6.02 -24.56
CA MET A 121 -3.22 6.15 -23.55
C MET A 121 -4.28 7.20 -23.92
N ARG A 122 -4.18 7.83 -25.08
CA ARG A 122 -5.13 8.86 -25.57
C ARG A 122 -5.43 9.92 -24.50
N ILE A 123 -4.37 10.43 -23.84
CA ILE A 123 -4.52 11.45 -22.80
C ILE A 123 -4.44 12.84 -23.48
N PRO A 124 -5.49 13.68 -23.39
CA PRO A 124 -5.44 15.06 -23.87
C PRO A 124 -4.30 15.82 -23.16
N ASN A 125 -3.45 16.52 -23.90
CA ASN A 125 -2.24 17.18 -23.38
C ASN A 125 -1.31 16.25 -22.56
N GLY A 126 -1.41 14.93 -22.77
CA GLY A 126 -0.78 13.91 -21.94
C GLY A 126 0.73 14.04 -21.83
N THR A 127 1.40 14.46 -22.92
CA THR A 127 2.85 14.70 -22.89
C THR A 127 3.26 15.74 -21.85
N VAL A 128 2.50 16.84 -21.73
CA VAL A 128 2.76 17.89 -20.74
C VAL A 128 2.49 17.38 -19.34
N LEU A 129 1.35 16.70 -19.13
CA LEU A 129 0.95 16.13 -17.84
C LEU A 129 1.97 15.12 -17.33
N LEU A 130 2.42 14.20 -18.19
CA LEU A 130 3.43 13.20 -17.85
C LEU A 130 4.77 13.86 -17.51
N ARG A 131 5.21 14.84 -18.30
CA ARG A 131 6.47 15.55 -18.05
C ARG A 131 6.43 16.33 -16.75
N ILE A 132 5.32 16.99 -16.39
CA ILE A 132 5.17 17.64 -15.08
C ILE A 132 5.31 16.59 -13.98
N ALA A 133 4.58 15.47 -14.06
CA ALA A 133 4.64 14.42 -13.05
C ALA A 133 6.05 13.83 -12.90
N LEU A 134 6.76 13.58 -14.03
CA LEU A 134 8.10 13.01 -14.02
C LEU A 134 9.15 13.86 -13.28
N LEU A 135 8.94 15.19 -13.19
CA LEU A 135 9.82 16.06 -12.42
C LEU A 135 9.85 15.71 -10.91
N ASP A 136 8.88 14.95 -10.43
CA ASP A 136 8.89 14.47 -9.04
C ASP A 136 10.01 13.48 -8.75
N LEU A 137 10.42 12.66 -9.72
CA LEU A 137 11.37 11.57 -9.51
C LEU A 137 12.69 11.99 -8.84
N PRO A 138 13.41 13.05 -9.28
CA PRO A 138 14.64 13.46 -8.61
C PRO A 138 14.41 14.01 -7.20
N PHE A 139 13.30 14.69 -6.96
CA PHE A 139 12.97 15.19 -5.63
C PHE A 139 12.60 14.04 -4.69
N MET A 140 11.83 13.08 -5.18
CA MET A 140 11.48 11.87 -4.44
C MET A 140 12.74 11.03 -4.14
N ALA A 141 13.70 10.92 -5.07
CA ALA A 141 14.97 10.22 -4.84
C ALA A 141 15.76 10.84 -3.69
N ILE A 142 15.83 12.17 -3.62
CA ILE A 142 16.47 12.89 -2.51
C ILE A 142 15.72 12.61 -1.21
N PHE A 143 14.40 12.77 -1.19
CA PHE A 143 13.54 12.49 -0.02
C PHE A 143 13.75 11.08 0.52
N VAL A 144 13.65 10.08 -0.35
CA VAL A 144 13.79 8.65 0.00
C VAL A 144 15.21 8.31 0.48
N SER A 145 16.25 9.00 -0.01
CA SER A 145 17.61 8.81 0.49
C SER A 145 17.76 9.20 1.98
N TYR A 146 17.06 10.26 2.40
CA TYR A 146 17.02 10.65 3.81
C TYR A 146 16.14 9.69 4.64
N ASP A 147 15.05 9.17 4.09
CA ASP A 147 14.21 8.18 4.77
C ASP A 147 15.05 6.95 5.17
N GLY A 148 15.82 6.39 4.25
CA GLY A 148 16.73 5.27 4.52
C GLY A 148 17.82 5.60 5.55
N ALA A 149 18.43 6.78 5.47
CA ALA A 149 19.47 7.21 6.39
C ALA A 149 18.95 7.46 7.81
N LEU A 150 17.79 8.13 7.95
CA LEU A 150 17.15 8.39 9.24
C LEU A 150 16.69 7.08 9.91
N ASN A 151 16.18 6.15 9.12
CA ASN A 151 15.78 4.82 9.60
C ASN A 151 17.01 4.03 10.08
N GLY A 152 18.10 4.00 9.31
CA GLY A 152 19.35 3.35 9.70
C GLY A 152 19.97 3.91 10.98
N ARG A 153 19.81 5.20 11.22
CA ARG A 153 20.23 5.88 12.46
C ARG A 153 19.24 5.74 13.61
N ARG A 154 18.12 5.06 13.41
CA ARG A 154 17.02 4.89 14.37
C ARG A 154 16.39 6.21 14.84
N LEU A 155 16.42 7.24 14.00
CA LEU A 155 15.84 8.55 14.30
C LEU A 155 14.33 8.58 13.95
N PHE A 156 13.58 7.65 14.52
CA PHE A 156 12.16 7.42 14.20
C PHE A 156 11.25 8.63 14.45
N GLY A 157 11.58 9.45 15.47
CA GLY A 157 10.82 10.67 15.74
C GLY A 157 10.93 11.70 14.62
N ILE A 158 12.14 11.87 14.06
CA ILE A 158 12.38 12.76 12.92
C ILE A 158 11.71 12.20 11.67
N LEU A 159 11.84 10.89 11.44
CA LEU A 159 11.21 10.20 10.33
C LEU A 159 9.68 10.39 10.36
N ALA A 160 9.05 10.22 11.53
CA ALA A 160 7.63 10.46 11.73
C ALA A 160 7.24 11.93 11.43
N ALA A 161 8.00 12.90 11.93
CA ALA A 161 7.75 14.32 11.66
C ALA A 161 7.87 14.67 10.17
N VAL A 162 8.87 14.10 9.49
CA VAL A 162 9.08 14.28 8.04
C VAL A 162 7.91 13.70 7.23
N GLN A 163 7.40 12.54 7.61
CA GLN A 163 6.25 11.92 6.94
C GLN A 163 4.96 12.76 7.14
N VAL A 164 4.73 13.27 8.35
CA VAL A 164 3.59 14.16 8.61
C VAL A 164 3.73 15.47 7.84
N ALA A 165 4.93 16.08 7.82
CA ALA A 165 5.21 17.28 7.06
C ALA A 165 4.96 17.08 5.56
N TYR A 166 5.35 15.93 5.00
CA TYR A 166 5.05 15.58 3.61
C TYR A 166 3.54 15.60 3.32
N GLY A 167 2.75 14.92 4.15
CA GLY A 167 1.29 14.91 4.00
C GLY A 167 0.67 16.31 4.12
N ALA A 168 1.16 17.12 5.07
CA ALA A 168 0.67 18.48 5.30
C ALA A 168 1.02 19.45 4.15
N ILE A 169 2.26 19.42 3.66
CA ILE A 169 2.71 20.27 2.54
C ILE A 169 1.94 19.90 1.27
N LYS A 170 1.77 18.61 1.00
CA LYS A 170 1.00 18.12 -0.13
C LYS A 170 -0.46 18.59 -0.06
N LEU A 171 -1.10 18.47 1.09
CA LEU A 171 -2.46 18.91 1.28
C LEU A 171 -2.58 20.43 1.12
N ALA A 172 -1.65 21.21 1.70
CA ALA A 172 -1.62 22.66 1.55
C ALA A 172 -1.40 23.09 0.09
N GLY A 173 -0.51 22.41 -0.64
CA GLY A 173 -0.30 22.65 -2.06
C GLY A 173 -1.56 22.41 -2.90
N ILE A 174 -2.26 21.30 -2.66
CA ILE A 174 -3.52 20.98 -3.33
C ILE A 174 -4.59 22.04 -3.01
N LEU A 175 -4.75 22.43 -1.74
CA LEU A 175 -5.70 23.46 -1.32
C LEU A 175 -5.42 24.80 -2.00
N LEU A 176 -4.15 25.22 -2.03
CA LEU A 176 -3.74 26.47 -2.68
C LEU A 176 -4.13 26.46 -4.17
N LEU A 177 -3.86 25.34 -4.85
CA LEU A 177 -4.12 25.27 -6.29
C LEU A 177 -5.62 25.16 -6.62
N VAL A 178 -6.40 24.52 -5.75
CA VAL A 178 -7.88 24.53 -5.85
C VAL A 178 -8.42 25.97 -5.75
N VAL A 179 -7.91 26.76 -4.79
CA VAL A 179 -8.30 28.16 -4.64
C VAL A 179 -7.92 29.01 -5.87
N LEU A 180 -6.81 28.69 -6.53
CA LEU A 180 -6.35 29.35 -7.76
C LEU A 180 -7.08 28.88 -9.04
N GLY A 181 -8.05 27.96 -8.92
CA GLY A 181 -8.85 27.48 -10.05
C GLY A 181 -8.06 26.64 -11.07
N ILE A 182 -7.06 25.90 -10.62
CA ILE A 182 -6.11 25.25 -11.51
C ILE A 182 -6.57 23.83 -11.89
N SER A 183 -6.26 23.48 -13.15
CA SER A 183 -6.55 22.22 -13.83
C SER A 183 -5.71 21.02 -13.32
N VAL A 184 -5.70 19.93 -14.10
CA VAL A 184 -4.91 18.71 -13.82
C VAL A 184 -3.41 19.03 -13.71
N GLU A 185 -2.89 19.94 -14.55
CA GLU A 185 -1.49 20.39 -14.51
C GLU A 185 -1.11 20.98 -13.15
N GLY A 186 -1.99 21.79 -12.60
CA GLY A 186 -1.77 22.37 -11.28
C GLY A 186 -1.76 21.32 -10.17
N ALA A 187 -2.69 20.35 -10.20
CA ALA A 187 -2.71 19.28 -9.23
C ALA A 187 -1.42 18.44 -9.26
N LEU A 188 -0.89 18.16 -10.45
CA LEU A 188 0.40 17.49 -10.61
C LEU A 188 1.57 18.36 -10.16
N ALA A 189 1.56 19.65 -10.49
CA ALA A 189 2.58 20.58 -10.03
C ALA A 189 2.62 20.71 -8.51
N ALA A 190 1.46 20.72 -7.84
CA ALA A 190 1.39 20.71 -6.38
C ALA A 190 2.08 19.49 -5.77
N TYR A 191 1.89 18.34 -6.39
CA TYR A 191 2.55 17.10 -5.96
C TYR A 191 4.07 17.26 -6.03
N VAL A 192 4.59 17.67 -7.18
CA VAL A 192 6.03 17.87 -7.43
C VAL A 192 6.64 18.92 -6.51
N VAL A 193 5.98 20.09 -6.39
CA VAL A 193 6.45 21.19 -5.52
C VAL A 193 6.50 20.73 -4.04
N SER A 194 5.50 19.96 -3.60
CA SER A 194 5.46 19.45 -2.22
C SER A 194 6.65 18.55 -1.91
N THR A 195 6.97 17.63 -2.81
CA THR A 195 8.13 16.74 -2.69
C THR A 195 9.43 17.52 -2.78
N GLY A 196 9.52 18.49 -3.71
CA GLY A 196 10.68 19.35 -3.89
C GLY A 196 10.98 20.23 -2.68
N VAL A 197 9.97 20.87 -2.09
CA VAL A 197 10.11 21.65 -0.86
C VAL A 197 10.65 20.79 0.27
N LEU A 198 10.09 19.60 0.48
CA LEU A 198 10.54 18.72 1.54
C LEU A 198 11.96 18.19 1.30
N ALA A 199 12.29 17.82 0.06
CA ALA A 199 13.64 17.41 -0.32
C ALA A 199 14.65 18.54 -0.06
N ALA A 200 14.31 19.79 -0.39
CA ALA A 200 15.14 20.95 -0.11
C ALA A 200 15.31 21.21 1.38
N VAL A 201 14.26 21.15 2.18
CA VAL A 201 14.31 21.30 3.64
C VAL A 201 15.23 20.24 4.26
N LEU A 202 15.10 18.99 3.84
CA LEU A 202 15.96 17.91 4.31
C LEU A 202 17.42 18.12 3.90
N ALA A 203 17.68 18.53 2.67
CA ALA A 203 19.03 18.80 2.18
C ALA A 203 19.73 19.94 2.93
N VAL A 204 18.98 20.97 3.31
CA VAL A 204 19.51 22.11 4.09
C VAL A 204 19.72 21.73 5.57
N ARG A 205 18.72 21.00 6.16
CA ARG A 205 18.74 20.67 7.60
C ARG A 205 19.70 19.54 7.95
N TYR A 206 19.77 18.54 7.07
CA TYR A 206 20.63 17.38 7.23
C TYR A 206 21.67 17.37 6.11
N ARG A 207 22.73 18.17 6.27
CA ARG A 207 23.81 18.24 5.30
C ARG A 207 24.33 16.82 5.01
N PRO A 208 24.46 16.43 3.72
CA PRO A 208 25.00 15.13 3.37
C PRO A 208 26.43 14.99 3.92
N PHE A 209 26.76 13.82 4.48
CA PHE A 209 28.13 13.53 4.83
C PHE A 209 29.02 13.63 3.59
N GLY A 210 30.17 14.29 3.71
CA GLY A 210 31.12 14.55 2.61
C GLY A 210 31.89 13.32 2.12
N SER A 211 31.37 12.11 2.35
CA SER A 211 31.98 10.86 1.89
C SER A 211 31.69 10.63 0.40
N ARG A 212 32.67 10.05 -0.30
CA ARG A 212 32.48 9.65 -1.72
C ARG A 212 31.70 8.35 -1.83
N PRO A 213 30.82 8.21 -2.84
CA PRO A 213 30.16 6.94 -3.11
C PRO A 213 31.17 5.83 -3.41
N ARG A 214 30.91 4.62 -2.91
CA ARG A 214 31.78 3.45 -3.09
C ARG A 214 31.08 2.39 -3.90
N ALA A 215 31.63 2.02 -5.06
CA ALA A 215 31.06 1.00 -5.95
C ALA A 215 30.78 -0.37 -5.28
N PRO A 216 31.62 -0.89 -4.36
CA PRO A 216 31.29 -2.12 -3.63
C PRO A 216 29.99 -2.01 -2.83
N ILE A 217 29.77 -0.89 -2.13
CA ILE A 217 28.57 -0.65 -1.33
C ILE A 217 27.33 -0.56 -2.25
N VAL A 218 27.43 0.15 -3.37
CA VAL A 218 26.34 0.21 -4.38
C VAL A 218 25.96 -1.18 -4.87
N ARG A 219 26.96 -2.03 -5.16
CA ARG A 219 26.71 -3.41 -5.61
C ARG A 219 26.02 -4.25 -4.53
N GLU A 220 26.42 -4.06 -3.27
CA GLU A 220 25.79 -4.73 -2.12
C GLU A 220 24.35 -4.27 -1.91
N ILE A 221 24.06 -2.96 -1.98
CA ILE A 221 22.71 -2.41 -1.96
C ILE A 221 21.85 -3.08 -3.05
N LEU A 222 22.33 -3.11 -4.31
CA LEU A 222 21.63 -3.71 -5.43
C LEU A 222 21.37 -5.21 -5.23
N ALA A 223 22.33 -5.96 -4.67
CA ALA A 223 22.16 -7.39 -4.40
C ALA A 223 21.05 -7.65 -3.35
N ILE A 224 20.98 -6.81 -2.30
CA ILE A 224 19.95 -6.91 -1.27
C ILE A 224 18.58 -6.53 -1.83
N THR A 225 18.52 -5.50 -2.67
CA THR A 225 17.25 -4.93 -3.16
C THR A 225 16.66 -5.66 -4.36
N ALA A 226 17.46 -6.36 -5.16
CA ALA A 226 17.01 -6.94 -6.42
C ALA A 226 15.75 -7.82 -6.31
N PRO A 227 15.63 -8.81 -5.41
CA PRO A 227 14.42 -9.62 -5.28
C PRO A 227 13.24 -8.80 -4.76
N MET A 228 13.48 -7.83 -3.87
CA MET A 228 12.46 -6.95 -3.34
C MET A 228 11.95 -5.97 -4.40
N ALA A 229 12.87 -5.47 -5.24
CA ALA A 229 12.54 -4.61 -6.37
C ALA A 229 11.61 -5.33 -7.35
N LEU A 230 11.99 -6.53 -7.77
CA LEU A 230 11.17 -7.32 -8.69
C LEU A 230 9.78 -7.60 -8.11
N TYR A 231 9.70 -7.92 -6.82
CA TYR A 231 8.45 -8.12 -6.11
C TYR A 231 7.59 -6.84 -6.11
N LEU A 232 8.13 -5.72 -5.61
CA LEU A 232 7.40 -4.46 -5.46
C LEU A 232 6.92 -3.89 -6.80
N VAL A 233 7.77 -3.99 -7.83
CA VAL A 233 7.42 -3.56 -9.18
C VAL A 233 6.30 -4.42 -9.76
N SER A 234 6.38 -5.73 -9.60
CA SER A 234 5.37 -6.67 -10.13
C SER A 234 4.00 -6.45 -9.50
N ILE A 235 3.93 -6.29 -8.16
CA ILE A 235 2.67 -6.04 -7.47
C ILE A 235 2.09 -4.67 -7.84
N GLN A 236 2.93 -3.63 -7.95
CA GLN A 236 2.46 -2.30 -8.33
C GLN A 236 1.96 -2.25 -9.78
N VAL A 237 2.62 -2.96 -10.69
CA VAL A 237 2.13 -3.11 -12.07
C VAL A 237 0.79 -3.84 -12.06
N LEU A 238 0.68 -4.95 -11.36
CA LEU A 238 -0.58 -5.72 -11.24
C LEU A 238 -1.75 -4.85 -10.75
N LEU A 239 -1.51 -3.99 -9.75
CA LEU A 239 -2.51 -3.10 -9.14
C LEU A 239 -2.80 -1.82 -9.94
N SER A 240 -2.14 -1.59 -11.05
CA SER A 240 -2.33 -0.41 -11.91
C SER A 240 -2.64 -0.76 -13.36
N LEU A 241 -2.41 -2.01 -13.74
CA LEU A 241 -2.51 -2.48 -15.12
C LEU A 241 -3.96 -2.40 -15.65
N ASP A 242 -4.94 -2.64 -14.81
CA ASP A 242 -6.36 -2.50 -15.09
C ASP A 242 -6.72 -1.06 -15.50
N LEU A 243 -6.26 -0.07 -14.72
CA LEU A 243 -6.48 1.35 -15.00
C LEU A 243 -5.78 1.80 -16.29
N TRP A 244 -4.52 1.37 -16.50
CA TRP A 244 -3.77 1.73 -17.71
C TRP A 244 -4.38 1.10 -18.95
N SER A 245 -4.74 -0.17 -18.88
CA SER A 245 -5.41 -0.88 -19.96
C SER A 245 -6.80 -0.29 -20.24
N LEU A 246 -7.55 0.06 -19.18
CA LEU A 246 -8.84 0.72 -19.33
C LEU A 246 -8.69 2.04 -20.10
N LYS A 247 -7.72 2.88 -19.72
CA LYS A 247 -7.49 4.15 -20.41
C LYS A 247 -7.06 3.97 -21.87
N ALA A 248 -6.25 2.95 -22.16
CA ALA A 248 -5.77 2.68 -23.52
C ALA A 248 -6.84 2.05 -24.44
N LEU A 249 -7.65 1.16 -23.91
CA LEU A 249 -8.57 0.33 -24.71
C LEU A 249 -10.01 0.86 -24.72
N TRP A 250 -10.44 1.57 -23.65
CA TRP A 250 -11.80 2.06 -23.52
C TRP A 250 -12.00 3.40 -24.24
N THR A 251 -13.03 3.47 -25.09
CA THR A 251 -13.38 4.66 -25.87
C THR A 251 -14.66 5.37 -25.43
N GLY A 252 -15.25 4.90 -24.31
CA GLY A 252 -16.47 5.47 -23.76
C GLY A 252 -16.27 6.81 -23.03
N PRO A 253 -17.33 7.29 -22.34
CA PRO A 253 -17.31 8.60 -21.67
C PRO A 253 -16.16 8.74 -20.67
N GLY A 254 -15.45 9.89 -20.69
CA GLY A 254 -14.30 10.16 -19.83
C GLY A 254 -14.63 10.17 -18.33
N GLU A 255 -15.86 10.50 -17.96
CA GLU A 255 -16.34 10.50 -16.56
C GLU A 255 -16.28 9.12 -15.92
N VAL A 256 -16.50 8.05 -16.70
CA VAL A 256 -16.43 6.67 -16.23
C VAL A 256 -15.06 6.31 -15.69
N LEU A 257 -14.00 6.87 -16.29
CA LEU A 257 -12.64 6.69 -15.80
C LEU A 257 -12.46 7.30 -14.39
N GLY A 258 -13.04 8.49 -14.15
CA GLY A 258 -13.04 9.13 -12.83
C GLY A 258 -13.81 8.33 -11.78
N HIS A 259 -14.95 7.77 -12.14
CA HIS A 259 -15.72 6.86 -11.28
C HIS A 259 -14.91 5.61 -10.93
N TYR A 260 -14.20 5.04 -11.92
CA TYR A 260 -13.33 3.89 -11.73
C TYR A 260 -12.17 4.21 -10.77
N VAL A 261 -11.50 5.35 -10.96
CA VAL A 261 -10.40 5.80 -10.09
C VAL A 261 -10.89 6.07 -8.67
N ALA A 262 -12.05 6.68 -8.50
CA ALA A 262 -12.64 6.96 -7.19
C ALA A 262 -12.95 5.66 -6.43
N SER A 263 -13.57 4.69 -7.08
CA SER A 263 -13.86 3.38 -6.48
C SER A 263 -12.59 2.58 -6.19
N MET A 264 -11.59 2.64 -7.07
CA MET A 264 -10.27 2.04 -6.86
C MET A 264 -9.56 2.64 -5.64
N ASN A 265 -9.59 3.96 -5.47
CA ASN A 265 -8.99 4.62 -4.30
C ASN A 265 -9.70 4.21 -3.01
N LEU A 266 -11.02 4.10 -3.00
CA LEU A 266 -11.77 3.58 -1.87
C LEU A 266 -11.39 2.13 -1.57
N SER A 267 -11.29 1.28 -2.57
CA SER A 267 -10.90 -0.12 -2.41
C SER A 267 -9.48 -0.28 -1.83
N LYS A 268 -8.55 0.58 -2.22
CA LYS A 268 -7.16 0.59 -1.71
C LYS A 268 -7.04 0.85 -0.21
N MET A 269 -8.11 1.27 0.49
CA MET A 269 -8.10 1.35 1.96
C MET A 269 -7.81 -0.01 2.61
N LEU A 270 -8.15 -1.12 1.96
CA LEU A 270 -7.86 -2.46 2.47
C LEU A 270 -6.35 -2.74 2.56
N LEU A 271 -5.52 -2.08 1.75
CA LEU A 271 -4.06 -2.23 1.81
C LEU A 271 -3.45 -1.75 3.14
N VAL A 272 -4.15 -0.88 3.88
CA VAL A 272 -3.71 -0.48 5.23
C VAL A 272 -3.77 -1.66 6.20
N ILE A 273 -4.82 -2.49 6.07
CA ILE A 273 -5.00 -3.70 6.88
C ILE A 273 -3.91 -4.73 6.55
N SER A 274 -3.69 -4.97 5.28
CA SER A 274 -2.70 -5.90 4.74
C SER A 274 -1.29 -5.56 5.20
N GLY A 275 -0.85 -4.31 5.02
CA GLY A 275 0.49 -3.87 5.39
C GLY A 275 0.80 -3.97 6.89
N ALA A 276 -0.21 -3.79 7.77
CA ALA A 276 -0.03 -3.98 9.19
C ALA A 276 0.14 -5.46 9.56
N GLN A 277 -0.62 -6.36 8.94
CA GLN A 277 -0.58 -7.78 9.22
C GLN A 277 0.65 -8.47 8.64
N SER A 278 1.03 -8.17 7.40
CA SER A 278 2.17 -8.80 6.73
C SER A 278 3.49 -8.58 7.47
N GLY A 279 3.72 -7.39 8.04
CA GLY A 279 4.88 -7.10 8.85
C GLY A 279 4.96 -7.94 10.12
N VAL A 280 3.84 -8.13 10.83
CA VAL A 280 3.75 -8.97 12.03
C VAL A 280 3.98 -10.44 11.67
N VAL A 281 3.37 -10.92 10.59
CA VAL A 281 3.53 -12.31 10.12
C VAL A 281 4.97 -12.58 9.75
N PHE A 282 5.61 -11.71 8.98
CA PHE A 282 7.02 -11.86 8.60
C PHE A 282 7.90 -12.04 9.83
N ALA A 283 7.79 -11.14 10.82
CA ALA A 283 8.60 -11.19 12.04
C ALA A 283 8.32 -12.45 12.88
N SER A 284 7.05 -12.80 13.09
CA SER A 284 6.63 -13.93 13.92
C SER A 284 7.03 -15.27 13.30
N VAL A 285 6.86 -15.41 11.97
CA VAL A 285 7.23 -16.63 11.25
C VAL A 285 8.76 -16.76 11.19
N ALA A 286 9.50 -15.68 10.91
CA ALA A 286 10.96 -15.69 10.90
C ALA A 286 11.52 -16.14 12.25
N TRP A 287 10.96 -15.61 13.35
CA TRP A 287 11.37 -16.00 14.69
C TRP A 287 11.05 -17.47 15.01
N ALA A 288 9.83 -17.93 14.72
CA ALA A 288 9.44 -19.32 14.94
C ALA A 288 10.31 -20.30 14.15
N LEU A 289 10.69 -19.95 12.90
CA LEU A 289 11.57 -20.77 12.08
C LEU A 289 13.02 -20.76 12.60
N ALA A 290 13.51 -19.64 13.14
CA ALA A 290 14.82 -19.55 13.76
C ALA A 290 14.94 -20.43 15.04
N GLU A 291 13.82 -20.59 15.77
CA GLU A 291 13.72 -21.53 16.91
C GLU A 291 13.51 -23.00 16.47
N GLY A 292 13.40 -23.29 15.18
CA GLY A 292 13.10 -24.63 14.67
C GLY A 292 11.64 -25.08 14.91
N ASN A 293 10.75 -24.20 15.30
CA ASN A 293 9.37 -24.50 15.66
C ASN A 293 8.39 -24.24 14.49
N ALA A 294 8.33 -25.20 13.56
CA ALA A 294 7.43 -25.15 12.42
C ALA A 294 5.94 -25.14 12.80
N ALA A 295 5.55 -25.76 13.92
CA ALA A 295 4.17 -25.78 14.40
C ALA A 295 3.72 -24.36 14.79
N ARG A 296 4.59 -23.61 15.48
CA ARG A 296 4.35 -22.22 15.86
C ARG A 296 4.24 -21.30 14.64
N ALA A 297 5.12 -21.48 13.65
CA ALA A 297 5.05 -20.75 12.38
C ALA A 297 3.70 -20.98 11.68
N ARG A 298 3.27 -22.26 11.60
CA ARG A 298 1.95 -22.63 11.06
C ARG A 298 0.81 -21.94 11.78
N HIS A 299 0.84 -21.90 13.11
CA HIS A 299 -0.22 -21.27 13.92
C HIS A 299 -0.31 -19.77 13.64
N HIS A 300 0.82 -19.07 13.60
CA HIS A 300 0.86 -17.65 13.24
C HIS A 300 0.29 -17.35 11.86
N ILE A 301 0.57 -18.19 10.86
CA ILE A 301 0.00 -18.04 9.51
C ILE A 301 -1.52 -18.26 9.52
N GLN A 302 -2.00 -19.29 10.23
CA GLN A 302 -3.43 -19.59 10.32
C GLN A 302 -4.21 -18.47 11.01
N ASP A 303 -3.69 -17.94 12.10
CA ASP A 303 -4.32 -16.82 12.82
C ASP A 303 -4.35 -15.55 11.96
N ALA A 304 -3.24 -15.22 11.33
CA ALA A 304 -3.17 -14.03 10.48
C ALA A 304 -4.12 -14.13 9.28
N THR A 305 -4.17 -15.27 8.58
CA THR A 305 -5.09 -15.49 7.45
C THR A 305 -6.54 -15.47 7.89
N ARG A 306 -6.84 -16.00 9.10
CA ARG A 306 -8.17 -15.94 9.72
C ARG A 306 -8.59 -14.49 9.97
N PHE A 307 -7.77 -13.70 10.67
CA PHE A 307 -8.06 -12.29 10.95
C PHE A 307 -8.10 -11.43 9.68
N GLY A 308 -7.20 -11.70 8.74
CA GLY A 308 -7.19 -11.04 7.43
C GLY A 308 -8.51 -11.26 6.68
N LEU A 309 -8.99 -12.49 6.64
CA LEU A 309 -10.26 -12.83 6.01
C LEU A 309 -11.46 -12.16 6.70
N ILE A 310 -11.50 -12.18 8.05
CA ILE A 310 -12.56 -11.54 8.83
C ILE A 310 -12.64 -10.04 8.51
N LEU A 311 -11.51 -9.33 8.57
CA LEU A 311 -11.46 -7.88 8.35
C LEU A 311 -11.72 -7.51 6.89
N ALA A 312 -11.13 -8.24 5.94
CA ALA A 312 -11.32 -8.00 4.52
C ALA A 312 -12.77 -8.24 4.08
N THR A 313 -13.43 -9.30 4.59
CA THR A 313 -14.83 -9.57 4.28
C THR A 313 -15.75 -8.54 4.95
N ALA A 314 -15.47 -8.11 6.18
CA ALA A 314 -16.21 -7.01 6.81
C ALA A 314 -16.17 -5.76 5.94
N ALA A 315 -14.98 -5.33 5.52
CA ALA A 315 -14.81 -4.16 4.66
C ALA A 315 -15.51 -4.35 3.31
N TRP A 316 -15.42 -5.54 2.71
CA TRP A 316 -16.07 -5.85 1.45
C TRP A 316 -17.60 -5.72 1.54
N VAL A 317 -18.23 -6.39 2.50
CA VAL A 317 -19.70 -6.38 2.61
C VAL A 317 -20.25 -5.00 2.96
N LEU A 318 -19.57 -4.29 3.87
CA LEU A 318 -19.99 -2.95 4.30
C LEU A 318 -19.90 -1.94 3.15
N LEU A 319 -18.80 -1.94 2.40
CA LEU A 319 -18.55 -0.97 1.34
C LEU A 319 -19.30 -1.30 0.04
N VAL A 320 -19.47 -2.58 -0.31
CA VAL A 320 -20.24 -2.95 -1.52
C VAL A 320 -21.71 -2.54 -1.40
N LEU A 321 -22.32 -2.77 -0.25
CA LEU A 321 -23.75 -2.49 -0.05
C LEU A 321 -24.08 -1.01 0.23
N ASN A 322 -23.07 -0.21 0.53
CA ASN A 322 -23.25 1.21 0.81
C ASN A 322 -22.32 2.07 -0.08
N GLY A 323 -21.80 1.51 -1.16
CA GLY A 323 -20.76 2.10 -1.99
C GLY A 323 -21.15 3.44 -2.61
N SER A 324 -22.32 3.52 -3.18
CA SER A 324 -22.86 4.75 -3.79
C SER A 324 -22.89 5.91 -2.78
N GLU A 325 -23.39 5.66 -1.58
CA GLU A 325 -23.48 6.68 -0.52
C GLU A 325 -22.09 7.06 0.03
N VAL A 326 -21.20 6.07 0.20
CA VAL A 326 -19.83 6.31 0.66
C VAL A 326 -19.05 7.12 -0.37
N LEU A 327 -19.13 6.78 -1.65
CA LEU A 327 -18.49 7.52 -2.75
C LEU A 327 -19.07 8.95 -2.85
N SER A 328 -20.39 9.11 -2.73
CA SER A 328 -21.03 10.42 -2.73
C SER A 328 -20.59 11.29 -1.56
N LEU A 329 -20.44 10.71 -0.38
CA LEU A 329 -20.01 11.42 0.82
C LEU A 329 -18.53 11.85 0.71
N LEU A 330 -17.66 10.94 0.29
CA LEU A 330 -16.22 11.19 0.20
C LEU A 330 -15.87 12.10 -0.98
N TYR A 331 -16.42 11.82 -2.17
CA TYR A 331 -15.99 12.42 -3.43
C TYR A 331 -17.03 13.31 -4.09
N SER A 332 -18.27 13.35 -3.63
CA SER A 332 -19.45 14.03 -4.14
C SER A 332 -20.36 13.15 -5.02
N ARG A 333 -21.62 13.61 -5.20
CA ARG A 333 -22.67 12.87 -5.92
C ARG A 333 -22.28 12.35 -7.31
N PRO A 334 -21.58 13.11 -8.17
CA PRO A 334 -21.19 12.61 -9.49
C PRO A 334 -20.37 11.31 -9.46
N TYR A 335 -19.73 10.97 -8.34
CA TYR A 335 -18.93 9.73 -8.23
C TYR A 335 -19.71 8.52 -7.71
N ALA A 336 -21.01 8.68 -7.41
CA ALA A 336 -21.87 7.59 -6.92
C ALA A 336 -21.84 6.36 -7.84
N ASP A 337 -21.82 6.58 -9.15
CA ASP A 337 -21.78 5.53 -10.17
C ASP A 337 -20.51 4.66 -10.15
N GLY A 338 -19.50 5.04 -9.37
CA GLY A 338 -18.32 4.22 -9.11
C GLY A 338 -18.62 2.94 -8.32
N ASP A 339 -19.80 2.86 -7.67
CA ASP A 339 -20.25 1.69 -6.92
C ASP A 339 -20.33 0.42 -7.78
N ARG A 340 -20.57 0.56 -9.10
CA ARG A 340 -20.61 -0.55 -10.06
C ARG A 340 -19.30 -1.34 -10.13
N PHE A 341 -18.17 -0.71 -9.83
CA PHE A 341 -16.85 -1.32 -9.90
C PHE A 341 -16.38 -1.85 -8.55
N LEU A 342 -16.93 -1.31 -7.44
CA LEU A 342 -16.55 -1.65 -6.09
C LEU A 342 -16.60 -3.15 -5.77
N PRO A 343 -17.61 -3.92 -6.15
CA PRO A 343 -17.68 -5.34 -5.79
C PRO A 343 -16.46 -6.14 -6.24
N LEU A 344 -16.02 -5.92 -7.48
CA LEU A 344 -14.88 -6.62 -8.05
C LEU A 344 -13.54 -6.07 -7.55
N GLN A 345 -13.39 -4.75 -7.47
CA GLN A 345 -12.18 -4.11 -6.96
C GLN A 345 -11.95 -4.45 -5.49
N LEU A 346 -12.98 -4.35 -4.64
CA LEU A 346 -12.89 -4.73 -3.23
C LEU A 346 -12.64 -6.22 -3.05
N ALA A 347 -13.24 -7.10 -3.88
CA ALA A 347 -12.96 -8.53 -3.85
C ALA A 347 -11.48 -8.80 -4.19
N ALA A 348 -10.94 -8.14 -5.22
CA ALA A 348 -9.54 -8.25 -5.57
C ALA A 348 -8.62 -7.84 -4.40
N LEU A 349 -8.92 -6.68 -3.78
CA LEU A 349 -8.10 -6.18 -2.66
C LEU A 349 -8.30 -7.02 -1.37
N ALA A 350 -9.50 -7.59 -1.14
CA ALA A 350 -9.74 -8.52 -0.03
C ALA A 350 -8.93 -9.81 -0.19
N ILE A 351 -8.84 -10.35 -1.41
CA ILE A 351 -8.01 -11.52 -1.71
C ILE A 351 -6.52 -11.15 -1.64
N LEU A 352 -6.15 -9.94 -2.04
CA LEU A 352 -4.79 -9.42 -1.91
C LEU A 352 -4.32 -9.37 -0.46
N VAL A 353 -5.19 -9.07 0.51
CA VAL A 353 -4.84 -9.16 1.95
C VAL A 353 -4.35 -10.56 2.31
N LEU A 354 -4.99 -11.60 1.79
CA LEU A 354 -4.55 -12.98 2.03
C LEU A 354 -3.24 -13.28 1.30
N LEU A 355 -3.08 -12.77 0.08
CA LEU A 355 -1.83 -12.91 -0.67
C LEU A 355 -0.65 -12.31 0.10
N ASP A 356 -0.76 -11.08 0.57
CA ASP A 356 0.29 -10.37 1.32
C ASP A 356 0.71 -11.13 2.59
N ILE A 357 -0.24 -11.76 3.30
CA ILE A 357 0.04 -12.57 4.49
C ILE A 357 0.84 -13.83 4.11
N LEU A 358 0.43 -14.53 3.06
CA LEU A 358 1.10 -15.75 2.60
C LEU A 358 2.49 -15.46 2.03
N GLU A 359 2.64 -14.36 1.30
CA GLU A 359 3.92 -13.89 0.78
C GLU A 359 4.88 -13.52 1.92
N ALA A 360 4.41 -12.79 2.94
CA ALA A 360 5.22 -12.45 4.10
C ALA A 360 5.75 -13.70 4.81
N ALA A 361 4.92 -14.74 4.97
CA ALA A 361 5.32 -16.01 5.55
C ALA A 361 6.39 -16.74 4.71
N LEU A 362 6.22 -16.79 3.39
CA LEU A 362 7.17 -17.41 2.49
C LEU A 362 8.49 -16.61 2.36
N MET A 363 8.41 -15.28 2.40
CA MET A 363 9.59 -14.41 2.44
C MET A 363 10.40 -14.63 3.71
N ALA A 364 9.74 -14.81 4.86
CA ALA A 364 10.37 -15.17 6.13
C ALA A 364 11.08 -16.53 6.05
N ALA A 365 10.56 -17.45 5.24
CA ALA A 365 11.17 -18.77 4.97
C ALA A 365 12.27 -18.72 3.88
N GLY A 366 12.63 -17.55 3.36
CA GLY A 366 13.71 -17.39 2.38
C GLY A 366 13.31 -17.48 0.91
N HIS A 367 12.03 -17.65 0.57
CA HIS A 367 11.55 -17.84 -0.81
C HIS A 367 11.33 -16.53 -1.60
N ARG A 368 12.17 -15.50 -1.37
CA ARG A 368 11.99 -14.15 -1.94
C ARG A 368 11.96 -14.14 -3.48
N TRP A 369 12.88 -14.85 -4.13
CA TRP A 369 12.94 -14.93 -5.60
C TRP A 369 11.76 -15.68 -6.21
N SER A 370 11.30 -16.75 -5.55
CA SER A 370 10.14 -17.53 -6.02
C SER A 370 8.88 -16.67 -6.05
N ILE A 371 8.64 -15.87 -4.98
CA ILE A 371 7.49 -14.99 -4.90
C ILE A 371 7.57 -13.90 -5.96
N ALA A 372 8.72 -13.24 -6.07
CA ALA A 372 8.92 -12.20 -7.09
C ALA A 372 8.69 -12.75 -8.51
N GLY A 373 9.16 -13.98 -8.80
CA GLY A 373 8.95 -14.65 -10.08
C GLY A 373 7.48 -15.01 -10.35
N ILE A 374 6.72 -15.44 -9.32
CA ILE A 374 5.30 -15.76 -9.45
C ILE A 374 4.50 -14.48 -9.78
N LEU A 375 4.74 -13.39 -9.05
CA LEU A 375 4.06 -12.13 -9.31
C LEU A 375 4.38 -11.58 -10.69
N LEU A 376 5.65 -11.63 -11.09
CA LEU A 376 6.04 -11.24 -12.44
C LEU A 376 5.33 -12.08 -13.51
N ALA A 377 5.25 -13.39 -13.31
CA ALA A 377 4.56 -14.30 -14.22
C ALA A 377 3.04 -14.04 -14.27
N THR A 378 2.44 -13.47 -13.21
CA THR A 378 1.01 -13.15 -13.18
C THR A 378 0.67 -11.92 -14.04
N VAL A 379 1.61 -10.99 -14.23
CA VAL A 379 1.37 -9.74 -14.98
C VAL A 379 0.89 -10.01 -16.43
N PRO A 380 1.53 -10.90 -17.23
CA PRO A 380 1.04 -11.23 -18.58
C PRO A 380 -0.38 -11.79 -18.60
N PHE A 381 -0.77 -12.59 -17.61
CA PHE A 381 -2.14 -13.13 -17.52
C PHE A 381 -3.15 -12.03 -17.21
N ALA A 382 -2.84 -11.11 -16.29
CA ALA A 382 -3.67 -9.95 -16.00
C ALA A 382 -3.77 -9.02 -17.22
N TRP A 383 -2.68 -8.81 -17.96
CA TRP A 383 -2.68 -8.05 -19.19
C TRP A 383 -3.58 -8.69 -20.26
N LEU A 384 -3.45 -10.00 -20.48
CA LEU A 384 -4.31 -10.73 -21.41
C LEU A 384 -5.79 -10.64 -21.00
N GLY A 385 -6.08 -10.78 -19.70
CA GLY A 385 -7.42 -10.56 -19.15
C GLY A 385 -7.96 -9.17 -19.50
N ASN A 386 -7.16 -8.12 -19.36
CA ASN A 386 -7.57 -6.76 -19.73
C ASN A 386 -7.85 -6.62 -21.23
N VAL A 387 -6.99 -7.17 -22.10
CA VAL A 387 -7.15 -7.13 -23.56
C VAL A 387 -8.44 -7.82 -24.00
N VAL A 388 -8.84 -8.91 -23.34
CA VAL A 388 -10.05 -9.67 -23.66
C VAL A 388 -11.29 -9.08 -23.00
N LEU A 389 -11.24 -8.77 -21.71
CA LEU A 389 -12.43 -8.40 -20.94
C LEU A 389 -12.83 -6.93 -21.09
N ILE A 390 -11.89 -6.01 -21.33
CA ILE A 390 -12.24 -4.59 -21.48
C ILE A 390 -13.07 -4.35 -22.74
N PRO A 391 -12.73 -4.87 -23.92
CA PRO A 391 -13.60 -4.73 -25.10
C PRO A 391 -14.99 -5.34 -24.94
N LEU A 392 -15.13 -6.42 -24.14
CA LEU A 392 -16.39 -7.14 -23.94
C LEU A 392 -17.28 -6.50 -22.87
N LEU A 393 -16.70 -6.09 -21.74
CA LEU A 393 -17.39 -5.68 -20.52
C LEU A 393 -17.08 -4.23 -20.11
N GLY A 394 -16.26 -3.53 -20.87
CA GLY A 394 -15.83 -2.17 -20.54
C GLY A 394 -15.07 -2.10 -19.21
N PRO A 395 -15.33 -1.07 -18.39
CA PRO A 395 -14.64 -0.86 -17.12
C PRO A 395 -14.86 -1.99 -16.09
N ILE A 396 -16.00 -2.71 -16.17
CA ILE A 396 -16.23 -3.90 -15.33
C ILE A 396 -15.24 -5.01 -15.73
N GLY A 397 -14.90 -5.12 -17.01
CA GLY A 397 -13.88 -6.04 -17.50
C GLY A 397 -12.49 -5.75 -16.95
N ALA A 398 -12.12 -4.48 -16.77
CA ALA A 398 -10.87 -4.09 -16.11
C ALA A 398 -10.83 -4.55 -14.64
N ALA A 399 -11.91 -4.32 -13.88
CA ALA A 399 -12.02 -4.77 -12.49
C ALA A 399 -12.02 -6.30 -12.35
N ALA A 400 -12.67 -7.00 -13.29
CA ALA A 400 -12.68 -8.45 -13.35
C ALA A 400 -11.28 -9.03 -13.66
N SER A 401 -10.55 -8.37 -14.56
CA SER A 401 -9.16 -8.75 -14.89
C SER A 401 -8.21 -8.58 -13.70
N LEU A 402 -8.33 -7.49 -12.94
CA LEU A 402 -7.60 -7.30 -11.69
C LEU A 402 -7.90 -8.44 -10.71
N LEU A 403 -9.18 -8.76 -10.51
CA LEU A 403 -9.60 -9.86 -9.62
C LEU A 403 -9.00 -11.19 -10.07
N LEU A 404 -9.07 -11.52 -11.35
CA LEU A 404 -8.47 -12.75 -11.89
C LEU A 404 -6.96 -12.81 -11.66
N GLY A 405 -6.24 -11.72 -11.93
CA GLY A 405 -4.80 -11.64 -11.68
C GLY A 405 -4.45 -11.91 -10.22
N VAL A 406 -5.14 -11.25 -9.29
CA VAL A 406 -4.92 -11.44 -7.85
C VAL A 406 -5.30 -12.85 -7.41
N VAL A 407 -6.38 -13.44 -7.93
CA VAL A 407 -6.79 -14.82 -7.64
C VAL A 407 -5.71 -15.81 -8.10
N ILE A 408 -5.20 -15.67 -9.32
CA ILE A 408 -4.14 -16.53 -9.85
C ILE A 408 -2.89 -16.46 -8.97
N ALA A 409 -2.46 -15.25 -8.61
CA ALA A 409 -1.32 -15.05 -7.71
C ALA A 409 -1.55 -15.72 -6.34
N THR A 410 -2.73 -15.45 -5.73
CA THR A 410 -3.07 -15.96 -4.40
C THR A 410 -3.17 -17.49 -4.38
N VAL A 411 -3.78 -18.09 -5.38
CA VAL A 411 -3.87 -19.56 -5.48
C VAL A 411 -2.48 -20.18 -5.64
N THR A 412 -1.65 -19.60 -6.52
CA THR A 412 -0.28 -20.11 -6.76
C THR A 412 0.58 -20.03 -5.50
N VAL A 413 0.60 -18.86 -4.85
CA VAL A 413 1.33 -18.65 -3.59
C VAL A 413 0.75 -19.51 -2.47
N GLY A 414 -0.59 -19.63 -2.41
CA GLY A 414 -1.32 -20.45 -1.44
C GLY A 414 -0.96 -21.93 -1.53
N ILE A 415 -0.83 -22.48 -2.75
CA ILE A 415 -0.40 -23.89 -2.95
C ILE A 415 1.02 -24.08 -2.39
N ILE A 416 1.93 -23.15 -2.63
CA ILE A 416 3.31 -23.23 -2.13
C ILE A 416 3.33 -23.10 -0.60
N ALA A 417 2.58 -22.15 -0.04
CA ALA A 417 2.47 -21.97 1.40
C ALA A 417 1.87 -23.22 2.08
N TYR A 418 0.84 -23.82 1.46
CA TYR A 418 0.25 -25.05 1.97
C TYR A 418 1.24 -26.22 1.96
N ARG A 419 1.98 -26.41 0.86
CA ARG A 419 3.01 -27.46 0.77
C ARG A 419 4.14 -27.25 1.77
N ARG A 420 4.48 -26.02 2.09
CA ARG A 420 5.60 -25.69 2.99
C ARG A 420 5.22 -25.72 4.47
N PHE A 421 4.04 -25.23 4.82
CA PHE A 421 3.62 -25.04 6.22
C PHE A 421 2.43 -25.91 6.60
N GLY A 422 1.70 -26.49 5.64
CA GLY A 422 0.43 -27.17 5.89
C GLY A 422 -0.65 -26.24 6.44
N ALA A 423 -0.54 -24.94 6.18
CA ALA A 423 -1.38 -23.91 6.77
C ALA A 423 -2.16 -23.16 5.68
N LEU A 424 -3.48 -23.14 5.83
CA LEU A 424 -4.42 -22.28 5.12
C LEU A 424 -5.58 -21.92 6.06
N VAL A 425 -6.46 -21.06 5.59
CA VAL A 425 -7.71 -20.75 6.29
C VAL A 425 -8.55 -22.02 6.50
N ARG A 426 -9.10 -22.18 7.68
CA ARG A 426 -9.98 -23.30 7.97
C ARG A 426 -11.30 -23.14 7.22
N ALA A 427 -11.86 -24.23 6.68
CA ALA A 427 -13.15 -24.19 5.99
C ALA A 427 -14.30 -23.70 6.89
N SER A 428 -14.24 -24.00 8.21
CA SER A 428 -15.20 -23.50 9.18
C SER A 428 -15.19 -21.97 9.31
N THR A 429 -14.00 -21.33 9.24
CA THR A 429 -13.88 -19.87 9.24
C THR A 429 -14.53 -19.25 8.00
N LEU A 430 -14.29 -19.84 6.81
CA LEU A 430 -14.95 -19.40 5.58
C LEU A 430 -16.48 -19.44 5.70
N GLY A 431 -17.03 -20.55 6.20
CA GLY A 431 -18.47 -20.70 6.39
C GLY A 431 -19.06 -19.68 7.37
N ARG A 432 -18.40 -19.45 8.51
CA ARG A 432 -18.86 -18.49 9.55
C ARG A 432 -18.79 -17.05 9.07
N VAL A 433 -17.71 -16.70 8.38
CA VAL A 433 -17.51 -15.36 7.79
C VAL A 433 -18.55 -15.10 6.70
N LEU A 434 -18.87 -16.10 5.87
CA LEU A 434 -19.91 -15.99 4.84
C LEU A 434 -21.29 -15.79 5.48
N VAL A 435 -21.64 -16.56 6.51
CA VAL A 435 -22.90 -16.37 7.25
C VAL A 435 -23.01 -14.98 7.83
N ALA A 436 -21.95 -14.48 8.47
CA ALA A 436 -21.92 -13.12 9.01
C ALA A 436 -22.08 -12.05 7.91
N ALA A 437 -21.44 -12.24 6.75
CA ALA A 437 -21.58 -11.35 5.60
C ALA A 437 -23.01 -11.33 5.05
N VAL A 438 -23.65 -12.49 4.95
CA VAL A 438 -25.08 -12.60 4.50
C VAL A 438 -26.01 -11.90 5.49
N VAL A 439 -25.86 -12.12 6.80
CA VAL A 439 -26.71 -11.50 7.83
C VAL A 439 -26.58 -9.96 7.77
N VAL A 440 -25.35 -9.46 7.70
CA VAL A 440 -25.09 -8.01 7.57
C VAL A 440 -25.61 -7.47 6.23
N GLY A 441 -25.48 -8.26 5.17
CA GLY A 441 -26.02 -7.92 3.86
C GLY A 441 -27.54 -7.71 3.91
N LEU A 442 -28.26 -8.66 4.47
CA LEU A 442 -29.72 -8.56 4.66
C LEU A 442 -30.09 -7.39 5.57
N ALA A 443 -29.37 -7.18 6.66
CA ALA A 443 -29.61 -6.05 7.55
C ALA A 443 -29.38 -4.70 6.85
N SER A 444 -28.37 -4.60 5.98
CA SER A 444 -28.07 -3.37 5.24
C SER A 444 -29.18 -3.00 4.24
N THR A 445 -29.81 -4.00 3.59
CA THR A 445 -30.88 -3.76 2.62
C THR A 445 -32.18 -3.34 3.29
N LEU A 446 -32.44 -3.77 4.53
CA LEU A 446 -33.66 -3.43 5.28
C LEU A 446 -33.71 -1.95 5.73
N TYR A 447 -32.57 -1.30 5.86
CA TYR A 447 -32.47 0.09 6.34
C TYR A 447 -31.69 0.95 5.35
N PRO A 448 -32.30 1.41 4.25
CA PRO A 448 -31.68 2.38 3.35
C PRO A 448 -31.46 3.71 4.09
N VAL A 449 -30.24 4.21 4.06
CA VAL A 449 -29.84 5.46 4.72
C VAL A 449 -29.04 6.30 3.74
N HIS A 450 -29.27 7.60 3.71
CA HIS A 450 -28.63 8.54 2.81
C HIS A 450 -27.80 9.58 3.55
N GLY A 451 -26.76 10.09 2.87
CA GLY A 451 -25.92 11.17 3.38
C GLY A 451 -25.03 10.76 4.57
N PRO A 452 -24.67 11.68 5.49
CA PRO A 452 -23.70 11.42 6.57
C PRO A 452 -24.10 10.30 7.53
N LEU A 453 -25.39 9.97 7.63
CA LEU A 453 -25.89 8.88 8.46
C LEU A 453 -25.39 7.50 8.00
N VAL A 454 -24.90 7.38 6.76
CA VAL A 454 -24.26 6.13 6.29
C VAL A 454 -23.08 5.72 7.18
N LEU A 455 -22.34 6.68 7.75
CA LEU A 455 -21.22 6.37 8.65
C LEU A 455 -21.71 5.70 9.95
N VAL A 456 -22.84 6.16 10.49
CA VAL A 456 -23.46 5.54 11.66
C VAL A 456 -23.94 4.13 11.31
N LYS A 457 -24.61 3.99 10.14
CA LYS A 457 -25.05 2.69 9.62
C LYS A 457 -23.88 1.71 9.48
N LEU A 458 -22.76 2.14 8.88
CA LEU A 458 -21.56 1.31 8.74
C LEU A 458 -21.01 0.87 10.11
N GLY A 459 -21.01 1.78 11.11
CA GLY A 459 -20.60 1.44 12.47
C GLY A 459 -21.50 0.38 13.10
N VAL A 460 -22.83 0.55 12.98
CA VAL A 460 -23.82 -0.41 13.52
C VAL A 460 -23.70 -1.77 12.83
N LEU A 461 -23.60 -1.78 11.50
CA LEU A 461 -23.42 -3.00 10.71
C LEU A 461 -22.07 -3.70 11.02
N GLY A 462 -21.02 -2.92 11.25
CA GLY A 462 -19.73 -3.45 11.69
C GLY A 462 -19.83 -4.13 13.06
N VAL A 463 -20.52 -3.51 14.02
CA VAL A 463 -20.78 -4.12 15.33
C VAL A 463 -21.62 -5.40 15.18
N LEU A 464 -22.65 -5.37 14.34
CA LEU A 464 -23.48 -6.55 14.04
C LEU A 464 -22.65 -7.69 13.45
N TYR A 465 -21.74 -7.39 12.51
CA TYR A 465 -20.84 -8.37 11.89
C TYR A 465 -19.99 -9.10 12.96
N PHE A 466 -19.33 -8.35 13.83
CA PHE A 466 -18.52 -8.93 14.90
C PHE A 466 -19.37 -9.66 15.95
N PHE A 467 -20.57 -9.19 16.22
CA PHE A 467 -21.51 -9.85 17.13
C PHE A 467 -21.94 -11.23 16.58
N VAL A 468 -22.24 -11.31 15.28
CA VAL A 468 -22.59 -12.60 14.63
C VAL A 468 -21.39 -13.54 14.68
N LEU A 469 -20.18 -13.07 14.37
CA LEU A 469 -18.96 -13.89 14.44
C LEU A 469 -18.68 -14.38 15.88
N PHE A 470 -18.95 -13.55 16.86
CA PHE A 470 -18.83 -13.93 18.27
C PHE A 470 -19.84 -15.02 18.62
N GLY A 471 -21.10 -14.89 18.19
CA GLY A 471 -22.14 -15.90 18.38
C GLY A 471 -21.84 -17.24 17.68
N LEU A 472 -21.17 -17.19 16.54
CA LEU A 472 -20.71 -18.38 15.81
C LEU A 472 -19.41 -18.99 16.37
N GLY A 473 -18.83 -18.39 17.42
CA GLY A 473 -17.59 -18.84 18.04
C GLY A 473 -16.35 -18.67 17.16
N GLU A 474 -16.40 -17.76 16.16
CA GLU A 474 -15.23 -17.43 15.35
C GLU A 474 -14.33 -16.39 16.03
N VAL A 475 -14.92 -15.40 16.68
CA VAL A 475 -14.21 -14.43 17.50
C VAL A 475 -14.40 -14.78 18.97
N THR A 476 -13.31 -14.93 19.72
CA THR A 476 -13.33 -15.34 21.13
C THR A 476 -12.97 -14.19 22.07
N LYS A 477 -13.27 -14.35 23.37
CA LYS A 477 -12.86 -13.36 24.38
C LYS A 477 -11.34 -13.22 24.48
N ASP A 478 -10.60 -14.26 24.13
CA ASP A 478 -9.14 -14.25 24.16
C ASP A 478 -8.55 -13.45 22.99
N ASP A 479 -9.22 -13.43 21.84
CA ASP A 479 -8.86 -12.55 20.73
C ASP A 479 -8.91 -11.06 21.15
N PHE A 480 -9.91 -10.66 21.93
CA PHE A 480 -10.00 -9.30 22.51
C PHE A 480 -8.93 -9.00 23.56
N ARG A 481 -8.47 -10.01 24.31
CA ARG A 481 -7.38 -9.84 25.29
C ARG A 481 -6.04 -9.61 24.58
N ILE A 482 -5.78 -10.31 23.48
CA ILE A 482 -4.59 -10.10 22.62
C ILE A 482 -4.56 -8.68 22.08
N LEU A 483 -5.69 -8.17 21.58
CA LEU A 483 -5.80 -6.79 21.07
C LEU A 483 -5.54 -5.74 22.19
N ARG A 484 -5.78 -6.07 23.46
CA ARG A 484 -5.48 -5.20 24.61
C ARG A 484 -4.05 -5.36 25.13
N GLY A 485 -3.18 -6.13 24.46
CA GLY A 485 -1.78 -6.34 24.89
C GLY A 485 -1.61 -7.13 26.19
N ARG A 486 -2.63 -7.89 26.62
CA ARG A 486 -2.54 -8.73 27.81
C ARG A 486 -2.10 -10.14 27.41
N PRO A 487 -1.09 -10.72 28.07
CA PRO A 487 -0.66 -12.08 27.78
C PRO A 487 -1.83 -13.05 28.04
N VAL A 488 -2.06 -13.95 27.08
CA VAL A 488 -2.96 -15.07 27.28
C VAL A 488 -2.35 -15.95 28.37
N SER A 489 -3.06 -16.13 29.46
CA SER A 489 -2.66 -17.12 30.46
C SER A 489 -2.60 -18.48 29.79
N ALA A 490 -1.42 -19.09 29.74
CA ALA A 490 -1.25 -20.47 29.32
C ALA A 490 -2.10 -21.33 30.23
N SER A 491 -3.32 -21.63 29.80
CA SER A 491 -4.15 -22.68 30.39
C SER A 491 -3.88 -23.95 29.59
N ALA A 492 -3.22 -24.85 30.29
CA ALA A 492 -2.92 -26.27 30.10
C ALA A 492 -3.32 -26.95 28.79
#